data_d151a80d4d3e564249a91d2509dad5b3
#
_entry.id   d151a80d4d3e564249a91d2509dad5b3
#
_cell.length_a   1.000
_cell.length_b   1.000
_cell.length_c   1.000
_cell.angle_alpha   90.00
_cell.angle_beta   90.00
_cell.angle_gamma   90.00
#
_symmetry.space_group_name_H-M   'P 1'
#
loop_
_entity.id
_entity.type
_entity.pdbx_description
1 polymer ?
#
loop_
_entity_poly.entity_id
_entity_poly.type
_entity_poly.pdbx_seq_one_letter_code
_entity_poly.pdbx_strand_id
1 'polypeptide(L)'
;MPKITIITVCFNAEKYIEQTIKSVTEQKGCDVEYIVIDGASTDSTQQIIQKYESGITKWVSEPDKGIADAMNKGVALATGDYLMFLNADDYFQTPDAIAMVVSQMKDDRDIYIFDTIFLKKEGGLRRHSGTFGKRINFKGLCHQGVLCKRELFQKVGSFDASFKICMDYDFFMRAYRHGATGNHVDEVLSVMRDGGISSRQDWPSLKQRFAEEKRVHLENNTSAFMKIIYTVYWTVYLPYRKMRFAFK
;
A
#
# COMPACT_ATOMS: atom_id res chain seq x y z
N MET A 1 22.05 10.39 2.35
CA MET A 1 20.97 9.69 1.63
C MET A 1 19.85 9.43 2.63
N PRO A 2 18.57 9.53 2.25
CA PRO A 2 17.48 9.24 3.17
C PRO A 2 17.50 7.76 3.58
N LYS A 3 17.19 7.49 4.85
CA LYS A 3 16.99 6.13 5.35
C LYS A 3 15.60 5.63 4.95
N ILE A 4 15.53 4.46 4.34
CA ILE A 4 14.27 3.84 3.89
C ILE A 4 13.88 2.72 4.85
N THR A 5 12.65 2.76 5.36
CA THR A 5 12.04 1.63 6.07
C THR A 5 11.06 0.90 5.15
N ILE A 6 11.27 -0.39 4.98
CA ILE A 6 10.33 -1.29 4.32
C ILE A 6 9.53 -2.01 5.41
N ILE A 7 8.20 -1.99 5.30
CA ILE A 7 7.30 -2.64 6.25
C ILE A 7 6.52 -3.72 5.51
N THR A 8 6.68 -4.96 5.94
CA THR A 8 5.87 -6.10 5.47
C THR A 8 4.89 -6.49 6.57
N VAL A 9 3.60 -6.55 6.22
CA VAL A 9 2.56 -7.09 7.10
C VAL A 9 2.10 -8.44 6.57
N CYS A 10 1.89 -9.41 7.44
CA CYS A 10 1.51 -10.78 7.05
C CYS A 10 0.56 -11.43 8.05
N PHE A 11 -0.27 -12.32 7.53
CA PHE A 11 -1.11 -13.24 8.30
C PHE A 11 -1.38 -14.48 7.44
N ASN A 12 -0.93 -15.67 7.92
CA ASN A 12 -1.01 -16.93 7.20
C ASN A 12 -0.51 -16.82 5.74
N ALA A 13 0.76 -16.41 5.60
CA ALA A 13 1.36 -16.03 4.32
C ALA A 13 2.48 -17.03 3.88
N GLU A 14 2.53 -18.24 4.43
CA GLU A 14 3.59 -19.23 4.18
C GLU A 14 3.93 -19.44 2.70
N LYS A 15 2.92 -19.28 1.83
CA LYS A 15 3.07 -19.52 0.39
C LYS A 15 4.01 -18.54 -0.32
N TYR A 16 4.06 -17.29 0.14
CA TYR A 16 4.75 -16.21 -0.60
C TYR A 16 5.74 -15.40 0.23
N ILE A 17 5.61 -15.39 1.56
CA ILE A 17 6.39 -14.53 2.45
C ILE A 17 7.91 -14.72 2.27
N GLU A 18 8.37 -15.94 1.96
CA GLU A 18 9.80 -16.21 1.73
C GLU A 18 10.34 -15.40 0.55
N GLN A 19 9.58 -15.30 -0.55
CA GLN A 19 9.99 -14.51 -1.70
C GLN A 19 10.01 -13.01 -1.38
N THR A 20 9.00 -12.54 -0.63
CA THR A 20 8.94 -11.15 -0.19
C THR A 20 10.16 -10.79 0.64
N ILE A 21 10.47 -11.60 1.69
CA ILE A 21 11.63 -11.38 2.55
C ILE A 21 12.93 -11.37 1.75
N LYS A 22 13.16 -12.36 0.89
CA LYS A 22 14.35 -12.40 0.02
C LYS A 22 14.46 -11.16 -0.84
N SER A 23 13.38 -10.72 -1.45
CA SER A 23 13.41 -9.53 -2.32
C SER A 23 13.81 -8.24 -1.59
N VAL A 24 13.59 -8.18 -0.26
CA VAL A 24 14.02 -7.05 0.57
C VAL A 24 15.45 -7.27 1.10
N THR A 25 15.76 -8.45 1.65
CA THR A 25 17.06 -8.71 2.28
C THR A 25 18.22 -8.81 1.27
N GLU A 26 17.91 -9.08 0.01
CA GLU A 26 18.88 -9.17 -1.10
C GLU A 26 19.06 -7.82 -1.83
N GLN A 27 18.45 -6.72 -1.35
CA GLN A 27 18.66 -5.39 -1.94
C GLN A 27 20.12 -4.95 -1.81
N LYS A 28 20.64 -4.33 -2.88
CA LYS A 28 22.05 -3.91 -3.01
C LYS A 28 22.16 -2.39 -3.12
N GLY A 29 23.31 -1.84 -2.72
CA GLY A 29 23.64 -0.43 -2.93
C GLY A 29 22.88 0.57 -2.03
N CYS A 30 22.16 0.07 -1.02
CA CYS A 30 21.46 0.92 -0.04
C CYS A 30 21.35 0.24 1.31
N ASP A 31 21.19 1.07 2.36
CA ASP A 31 20.87 0.60 3.71
C ASP A 31 19.35 0.67 3.91
N VAL A 32 18.74 -0.48 4.24
CA VAL A 32 17.30 -0.62 4.41
C VAL A 32 17.00 -1.07 5.83
N GLU A 33 16.13 -0.33 6.52
CA GLU A 33 15.49 -0.82 7.73
C GLU A 33 14.31 -1.72 7.32
N TYR A 34 14.39 -3.00 7.60
CA TYR A 34 13.33 -3.95 7.27
C TYR A 34 12.55 -4.38 8.51
N ILE A 35 11.23 -4.13 8.51
CA ILE A 35 10.32 -4.44 9.61
C ILE A 35 9.25 -5.42 9.12
N VAL A 36 9.05 -6.52 9.86
CA VAL A 36 7.99 -7.50 9.57
C VAL A 36 7.00 -7.54 10.73
N ILE A 37 5.72 -7.38 10.43
CA ILE A 37 4.62 -7.48 11.39
C ILE A 37 3.74 -8.66 11.01
N ASP A 38 3.76 -9.69 11.86
CA ASP A 38 2.94 -10.89 11.72
C ASP A 38 1.73 -10.82 12.64
N GLY A 39 0.55 -11.02 12.11
CA GLY A 39 -0.74 -10.98 12.81
C GLY A 39 -1.02 -12.24 13.65
N ALA A 40 0.00 -12.86 14.25
CA ALA A 40 -0.07 -14.15 14.95
C ALA A 40 -0.48 -15.31 14.03
N SER A 41 0.25 -15.48 12.93
CA SER A 41 0.04 -16.58 11.98
C SER A 41 0.12 -17.95 12.64
N THR A 42 -0.69 -18.88 12.15
CA THR A 42 -0.81 -20.26 12.65
C THR A 42 -0.26 -21.31 11.68
N ASP A 43 0.14 -20.88 10.48
CA ASP A 43 0.83 -21.69 9.47
C ASP A 43 2.37 -21.58 9.63
N SER A 44 3.13 -21.94 8.61
CA SER A 44 4.61 -21.88 8.63
C SER A 44 5.17 -20.47 8.48
N THR A 45 4.36 -19.40 8.47
CA THR A 45 4.82 -18.01 8.27
C THR A 45 5.89 -17.60 9.27
N GLN A 46 5.67 -17.86 10.56
CA GLN A 46 6.63 -17.49 11.62
C GLN A 46 7.96 -18.23 11.50
N GLN A 47 7.94 -19.53 11.17
CA GLN A 47 9.18 -20.30 10.95
C GLN A 47 9.97 -19.75 9.75
N ILE A 48 9.27 -19.31 8.69
CA ILE A 48 9.94 -18.70 7.55
C ILE A 48 10.56 -17.36 7.94
N ILE A 49 9.86 -16.48 8.66
CA ILE A 49 10.40 -15.20 9.15
C ILE A 49 11.67 -15.46 9.98
N GLN A 50 11.59 -16.39 10.92
CA GLN A 50 12.70 -16.73 11.82
C GLN A 50 13.93 -17.23 11.05
N LYS A 51 13.75 -18.01 9.97
CA LYS A 51 14.83 -18.47 9.09
C LYS A 51 15.65 -17.32 8.48
N TYR A 52 15.01 -16.16 8.25
CA TYR A 52 15.63 -14.97 7.65
C TYR A 52 15.85 -13.83 8.64
N GLU A 53 15.78 -14.10 9.94
CA GLU A 53 15.83 -13.08 11.01
C GLU A 53 17.09 -12.21 10.94
N SER A 54 18.24 -12.78 10.54
CA SER A 54 19.49 -12.04 10.40
C SER A 54 19.45 -10.88 9.36
N GLY A 55 18.52 -10.93 8.41
CA GLY A 55 18.30 -9.89 7.40
C GLY A 55 17.14 -8.95 7.73
N ILE A 56 16.42 -9.19 8.83
CA ILE A 56 15.27 -8.39 9.27
C ILE A 56 15.69 -7.52 10.45
N THR A 57 15.55 -6.21 10.33
CA THR A 57 15.94 -5.28 11.42
C THR A 57 15.09 -5.48 12.66
N LYS A 58 13.78 -5.73 12.47
CA LYS A 58 12.85 -6.01 13.57
C LYS A 58 11.64 -6.79 13.07
N TRP A 59 11.20 -7.78 13.83
CA TRP A 59 9.92 -8.42 13.57
C TRP A 59 9.12 -8.66 14.87
N VAL A 60 7.79 -8.64 14.73
CA VAL A 60 6.84 -8.84 15.83
C VAL A 60 5.75 -9.76 15.33
N SER A 61 5.39 -10.77 16.16
CA SER A 61 4.22 -11.63 15.92
C SER A 61 3.26 -11.47 17.09
N GLU A 62 2.11 -10.87 16.82
CA GLU A 62 1.04 -10.67 17.79
C GLU A 62 -0.30 -10.45 17.07
N PRO A 63 -1.45 -10.76 17.72
CA PRO A 63 -2.76 -10.53 17.12
C PRO A 63 -2.94 -9.07 16.69
N ASP A 64 -3.56 -8.88 15.53
CA ASP A 64 -3.95 -7.57 15.01
C ASP A 64 -5.48 -7.49 14.76
N LYS A 65 -5.96 -6.26 14.55
CA LYS A 65 -7.34 -5.95 14.19
C LYS A 65 -7.55 -5.78 12.67
N GLY A 66 -6.63 -6.33 11.87
CA GLY A 66 -6.60 -6.24 10.41
C GLY A 66 -5.39 -5.46 9.87
N ILE A 67 -5.27 -5.41 8.56
CA ILE A 67 -4.11 -4.88 7.83
C ILE A 67 -3.70 -3.48 8.29
N ALA A 68 -4.65 -2.57 8.49
CA ALA A 68 -4.37 -1.20 8.94
C ALA A 68 -3.72 -1.15 10.32
N ASP A 69 -4.16 -2.01 11.25
CA ASP A 69 -3.55 -2.12 12.59
C ASP A 69 -2.13 -2.66 12.50
N ALA A 70 -1.90 -3.72 11.72
CA ALA A 70 -0.57 -4.26 11.47
C ALA A 70 0.37 -3.22 10.81
N MET A 71 -0.11 -2.48 9.80
CA MET A 71 0.65 -1.39 9.18
C MET A 71 1.00 -0.29 10.18
N ASN A 72 0.06 0.10 11.06
CA ASN A 72 0.30 1.11 12.09
C ASN A 72 1.34 0.67 13.13
N LYS A 73 1.36 -0.62 13.51
CA LYS A 73 2.43 -1.19 14.35
C LYS A 73 3.79 -1.06 13.66
N GLY A 74 3.86 -1.33 12.36
CA GLY A 74 5.06 -1.13 11.56
C GLY A 74 5.52 0.33 11.53
N VAL A 75 4.60 1.28 11.32
CA VAL A 75 4.88 2.73 11.37
C VAL A 75 5.45 3.14 12.73
N ALA A 76 4.88 2.63 13.83
CA ALA A 76 5.33 2.95 15.19
C ALA A 76 6.76 2.46 15.48
N LEU A 77 7.21 1.40 14.81
CA LEU A 77 8.54 0.83 14.96
C LEU A 77 9.58 1.43 14.01
N ALA A 78 9.15 2.08 12.94
CA ALA A 78 9.99 2.61 11.88
C ALA A 78 10.79 3.82 12.33
N THR A 79 12.07 3.87 11.92
CA THR A 79 12.98 4.98 12.21
C THR A 79 13.49 5.69 10.94
N GLY A 80 13.22 5.15 9.76
CA GLY A 80 13.61 5.75 8.49
C GLY A 80 12.90 7.06 8.18
N ASP A 81 13.47 7.82 7.27
CA ASP A 81 12.90 9.09 6.79
C ASP A 81 11.68 8.86 5.90
N TYR A 82 11.74 7.80 5.09
CA TYR A 82 10.65 7.37 4.22
C TYR A 82 10.22 5.95 4.53
N LEU A 83 8.92 5.71 4.46
CA LEU A 83 8.28 4.43 4.67
C LEU A 83 7.70 3.90 3.37
N MET A 84 7.84 2.60 3.16
CA MET A 84 7.21 1.85 2.08
C MET A 84 6.55 0.59 2.65
N PHE A 85 5.38 0.24 2.15
CA PHE A 85 4.67 -0.98 2.50
C PHE A 85 4.75 -1.99 1.35
N LEU A 86 5.33 -3.14 1.64
CA LEU A 86 5.41 -4.28 0.72
C LEU A 86 4.70 -5.47 1.37
N ASN A 87 3.52 -5.83 0.89
CA ASN A 87 2.74 -6.92 1.49
C ASN A 87 3.45 -8.28 1.31
N ALA A 88 3.06 -9.25 2.14
CA ALA A 88 3.71 -10.57 2.20
C ALA A 88 3.58 -11.44 0.94
N ASP A 89 2.78 -11.04 -0.04
CA ASP A 89 2.63 -11.69 -1.34
C ASP A 89 3.23 -10.88 -2.51
N ASP A 90 3.82 -9.70 -2.22
CA ASP A 90 4.45 -8.83 -3.20
C ASP A 90 5.99 -8.88 -3.08
N TYR A 91 6.71 -8.39 -4.09
CA TYR A 91 8.17 -8.41 -4.09
C TYR A 91 8.76 -7.30 -4.96
N PHE A 92 10.00 -6.89 -4.67
CA PHE A 92 10.75 -5.98 -5.54
C PHE A 92 11.12 -6.65 -6.85
N GLN A 93 11.05 -5.88 -7.93
CA GLN A 93 11.33 -6.40 -9.28
C GLN A 93 12.79 -6.78 -9.47
N THR A 94 13.72 -6.00 -8.90
CA THR A 94 15.17 -6.18 -9.06
C THR A 94 15.90 -6.02 -7.73
N PRO A 95 17.12 -6.57 -7.61
CA PRO A 95 17.91 -6.46 -6.37
C PRO A 95 18.52 -5.06 -6.15
N ASP A 96 18.37 -4.13 -7.07
CA ASP A 96 18.80 -2.74 -6.97
C ASP A 96 17.61 -1.75 -6.95
N ALA A 97 16.40 -2.26 -6.73
CA ALA A 97 15.18 -1.47 -6.76
C ALA A 97 15.22 -0.29 -5.78
N ILE A 98 15.71 -0.48 -4.55
CA ILE A 98 15.79 0.60 -3.56
C ILE A 98 16.94 1.57 -3.86
N ALA A 99 18.06 1.11 -4.39
CA ALA A 99 19.13 1.99 -4.86
C ALA A 99 18.63 2.88 -6.01
N MET A 100 17.86 2.33 -6.94
CA MET A 100 17.19 3.08 -8.00
C MET A 100 16.25 4.13 -7.39
N VAL A 101 15.38 3.76 -6.43
CA VAL A 101 14.51 4.70 -5.73
C VAL A 101 15.30 5.88 -5.17
N VAL A 102 16.33 5.62 -4.37
CA VAL A 102 17.16 6.65 -3.74
C VAL A 102 17.79 7.58 -4.79
N SER A 103 18.24 7.03 -5.92
CA SER A 103 18.81 7.83 -7.03
C SER A 103 17.82 8.79 -7.68
N GLN A 104 16.53 8.50 -7.62
CA GLN A 104 15.44 9.30 -8.19
C GLN A 104 14.87 10.33 -7.20
N MET A 105 15.22 10.24 -5.92
CA MET A 105 14.77 11.18 -4.87
C MET A 105 15.58 12.48 -4.90
N LYS A 106 15.49 13.23 -6.02
CA LYS A 106 16.27 14.46 -6.25
C LYS A 106 15.70 15.68 -5.55
N ASP A 107 14.38 15.71 -5.35
CA ASP A 107 13.65 16.79 -4.69
C ASP A 107 13.16 16.33 -3.33
N ASP A 108 12.95 17.25 -2.40
CA ASP A 108 12.38 16.95 -1.09
C ASP A 108 10.83 16.85 -1.18
N ARG A 109 10.32 15.73 -1.69
CA ARG A 109 8.88 15.46 -1.78
C ARG A 109 8.39 14.64 -0.60
N ASP A 110 7.14 14.86 -0.22
CA ASP A 110 6.50 14.08 0.83
C ASP A 110 6.16 12.65 0.37
N ILE A 111 5.89 12.48 -0.94
CA ILE A 111 5.47 11.20 -1.54
C ILE A 111 6.18 11.00 -2.87
N TYR A 112 6.81 9.83 -3.05
CA TYR A 112 7.29 9.34 -4.33
C TYR A 112 6.46 8.16 -4.78
N ILE A 113 6.03 8.17 -6.05
CA ILE A 113 5.21 7.13 -6.65
C ILE A 113 5.98 6.50 -7.78
N PHE A 114 6.17 5.21 -7.70
CA PHE A 114 6.76 4.36 -8.73
C PHE A 114 5.69 3.45 -9.32
N ASP A 115 5.96 2.92 -10.49
CA ASP A 115 5.06 1.96 -11.10
C ASP A 115 5.15 0.59 -10.44
N THR A 116 4.05 -0.14 -10.52
CA THR A 116 3.93 -1.50 -10.01
C THR A 116 3.46 -2.42 -11.15
N ILE A 117 4.04 -3.60 -11.23
CA ILE A 117 3.55 -4.64 -12.15
C ILE A 117 2.51 -5.49 -11.41
N PHE A 118 1.33 -5.64 -11.99
CA PHE A 118 0.33 -6.61 -11.58
C PHE A 118 0.56 -7.93 -12.30
N LEU A 119 0.85 -8.97 -11.52
CA LEU A 119 0.94 -10.36 -12.00
C LEU A 119 -0.46 -10.99 -11.89
N LYS A 120 -1.14 -11.16 -13.03
CA LYS A 120 -2.46 -11.76 -13.08
C LYS A 120 -2.39 -13.27 -12.84
N LYS A 121 -3.45 -13.86 -12.27
CA LYS A 121 -3.58 -15.31 -12.07
C LYS A 121 -3.44 -16.11 -13.37
N GLU A 122 -3.84 -15.53 -14.49
CA GLU A 122 -3.81 -16.13 -15.83
C GLU A 122 -2.45 -15.93 -16.55
N GLY A 123 -1.42 -15.41 -15.84
CA GLY A 123 -0.06 -15.28 -16.38
C GLY A 123 0.20 -14.00 -17.18
N GLY A 124 -0.66 -13.00 -17.15
CA GLY A 124 -0.42 -11.71 -17.79
C GLY A 124 0.24 -10.68 -16.86
N LEU A 125 1.10 -9.81 -17.40
CA LEU A 125 1.67 -8.67 -16.69
C LEU A 125 0.94 -7.40 -17.08
N ARG A 126 0.65 -6.54 -16.10
CA ARG A 126 0.07 -5.22 -16.32
C ARG A 126 0.80 -4.18 -15.49
N ARG A 127 1.48 -3.25 -16.15
CA ARG A 127 2.06 -2.07 -15.50
C ARG A 127 0.95 -1.14 -15.02
N HIS A 128 1.06 -0.67 -13.79
CA HIS A 128 0.15 0.28 -13.15
C HIS A 128 0.95 1.50 -12.71
N SER A 129 0.59 2.66 -13.24
CA SER A 129 1.15 3.95 -12.86
C SER A 129 0.17 4.72 -11.98
N GLY A 130 0.66 5.28 -10.91
CA GLY A 130 -0.08 6.15 -10.01
C GLY A 130 0.32 7.61 -10.20
N THR A 131 -0.55 8.54 -9.85
CA THR A 131 -0.22 9.97 -9.79
C THR A 131 -0.83 10.60 -8.55
N PHE A 132 -0.01 11.34 -7.78
CA PHE A 132 -0.47 12.13 -6.65
C PHE A 132 -0.88 13.53 -7.13
N GLY A 133 -2.02 14.03 -6.64
CA GLY A 133 -2.56 15.32 -7.04
C GLY A 133 -4.08 15.26 -7.22
N LYS A 134 -4.65 16.07 -8.10
CA LYS A 134 -6.13 16.16 -8.29
C LYS A 134 -6.80 14.80 -8.59
N ARG A 135 -6.10 13.85 -9.21
CA ARG A 135 -6.65 12.50 -9.52
C ARG A 135 -6.96 11.67 -8.29
N ILE A 136 -6.30 11.93 -7.15
CA ILE A 136 -6.59 11.24 -5.90
C ILE A 136 -8.03 11.45 -5.41
N ASN A 137 -8.68 12.50 -5.86
CA ASN A 137 -10.10 12.74 -5.59
C ASN A 137 -11.02 11.63 -6.12
N PHE A 138 -10.56 10.79 -7.05
CA PHE A 138 -11.38 9.75 -7.67
C PHE A 138 -10.68 8.40 -7.78
N LYS A 139 -9.40 8.32 -7.44
CA LYS A 139 -8.62 7.08 -7.56
C LYS A 139 -7.48 7.06 -6.56
N GLY A 140 -7.44 6.02 -5.73
CA GLY A 140 -6.33 5.73 -4.83
C GLY A 140 -5.02 5.39 -5.55
N LEU A 141 -3.95 5.32 -4.81
CA LEU A 141 -2.63 4.87 -5.24
C LEU A 141 -2.44 3.39 -4.91
N CYS A 142 -1.57 2.73 -5.65
CA CYS A 142 -1.08 1.42 -5.30
C CYS A 142 0.08 1.60 -4.30
N HIS A 143 -0.15 1.33 -3.02
CA HIS A 143 0.82 1.61 -1.97
C HIS A 143 2.14 0.83 -2.12
N GLN A 144 2.13 -0.31 -2.81
CA GLN A 144 3.33 -1.09 -3.11
C GLN A 144 4.32 -0.40 -4.08
N GLY A 145 3.92 0.70 -4.68
CA GLY A 145 4.77 1.58 -5.47
C GLY A 145 5.01 2.94 -4.81
N VAL A 146 4.67 3.11 -3.53
CA VAL A 146 4.70 4.43 -2.88
C VAL A 146 5.66 4.44 -1.71
N LEU A 147 6.58 5.44 -1.74
CA LEU A 147 7.33 5.86 -0.57
C LEU A 147 6.74 7.16 -0.04
N CYS A 148 6.50 7.24 1.25
CA CYS A 148 6.02 8.46 1.90
C CYS A 148 6.88 8.83 3.10
N LYS A 149 7.09 10.13 3.34
CA LYS A 149 7.79 10.62 4.52
C LYS A 149 7.13 10.09 5.78
N ARG A 150 7.93 9.59 6.72
CA ARG A 150 7.43 9.16 8.04
C ARG A 150 6.70 10.30 8.77
N GLU A 151 7.14 11.53 8.61
CA GLU A 151 6.50 12.71 9.19
C GLU A 151 5.04 12.92 8.75
N LEU A 152 4.64 12.41 7.57
CA LEU A 152 3.24 12.49 7.14
C LEU A 152 2.31 11.77 8.13
N PHE A 153 2.73 10.65 8.71
CA PHE A 153 1.94 9.93 9.70
C PHE A 153 1.72 10.74 10.98
N GLN A 154 2.64 11.64 11.31
CA GLN A 154 2.47 12.59 12.42
C GLN A 154 1.53 13.73 12.03
N LYS A 155 1.63 14.25 10.81
CA LYS A 155 0.84 15.39 10.32
C LYS A 155 -0.63 15.04 10.07
N VAL A 156 -0.89 13.88 9.45
CA VAL A 156 -2.23 13.51 8.98
C VAL A 156 -2.87 12.35 9.76
N GLY A 157 -2.13 11.80 10.73
CA GLY A 157 -2.53 10.61 11.50
C GLY A 157 -2.21 9.32 10.76
N SER A 158 -2.22 8.21 11.48
CA SER A 158 -1.98 6.85 10.98
C SER A 158 -3.13 6.35 10.09
N PHE A 159 -3.04 5.11 9.61
CA PHE A 159 -4.14 4.47 8.89
C PHE A 159 -5.35 4.30 9.80
N ASP A 160 -6.55 4.62 9.29
CA ASP A 160 -7.79 4.37 10.01
C ASP A 160 -8.15 2.87 9.96
N ALA A 161 -8.03 2.20 11.10
CA ALA A 161 -8.30 0.77 11.24
C ALA A 161 -9.79 0.37 11.06
N SER A 162 -10.69 1.33 10.92
CA SER A 162 -12.08 1.08 10.57
C SER A 162 -12.30 0.77 9.09
N PHE A 163 -11.31 1.07 8.23
CA PHE A 163 -11.26 0.61 6.83
C PHE A 163 -10.61 -0.79 6.75
N LYS A 164 -11.18 -1.65 5.94
CA LYS A 164 -10.63 -2.99 5.66
C LYS A 164 -9.86 -3.07 4.34
N ILE A 165 -10.17 -2.18 3.39
CA ILE A 165 -9.64 -2.21 2.02
C ILE A 165 -9.01 -0.88 1.64
N CYS A 166 -9.65 0.26 1.96
CA CYS A 166 -9.30 1.58 1.46
C CYS A 166 -8.54 2.46 2.47
N MET A 167 -7.85 1.87 3.47
CA MET A 167 -7.07 2.59 4.47
C MET A 167 -5.93 3.42 3.86
N ASP A 168 -5.29 2.90 2.81
CA ASP A 168 -4.25 3.59 2.07
C ASP A 168 -4.82 4.77 1.27
N TYR A 169 -5.96 4.56 0.62
CA TYR A 169 -6.65 5.62 -0.10
C TYR A 169 -7.10 6.76 0.83
N ASP A 170 -7.64 6.43 2.00
CA ASP A 170 -7.96 7.40 3.04
C ASP A 170 -6.73 8.21 3.48
N PHE A 171 -5.63 7.52 3.80
CA PHE A 171 -4.39 8.16 4.22
C PHE A 171 -3.85 9.12 3.15
N PHE A 172 -3.74 8.68 1.90
CA PHE A 172 -3.24 9.54 0.82
C PHE A 172 -4.20 10.70 0.49
N MET A 173 -5.51 10.52 0.65
CA MET A 173 -6.47 11.60 0.51
C MET A 173 -6.28 12.66 1.61
N ARG A 174 -6.09 12.24 2.88
CA ARG A 174 -5.77 13.15 4.00
C ARG A 174 -4.46 13.88 3.73
N ALA A 175 -3.40 13.16 3.31
CA ALA A 175 -2.13 13.76 2.95
C ALA A 175 -2.29 14.85 1.87
N TYR A 176 -3.04 14.55 0.81
CA TYR A 176 -3.33 15.52 -0.25
C TYR A 176 -4.08 16.76 0.27
N ARG A 177 -5.07 16.58 1.16
CA ARG A 177 -5.81 17.68 1.77
C ARG A 177 -4.97 18.57 2.67
N HIS A 178 -3.93 18.00 3.29
CA HIS A 178 -2.95 18.74 4.10
C HIS A 178 -1.79 19.33 3.28
N GLY A 179 -1.91 19.34 1.95
CA GLY A 179 -0.95 19.98 1.06
C GLY A 179 0.33 19.18 0.82
N ALA A 180 0.33 17.88 1.08
CA ALA A 180 1.48 17.04 0.78
C ALA A 180 1.87 17.12 -0.70
N THR A 181 3.15 17.12 -0.98
CA THR A 181 3.73 17.15 -2.32
C THR A 181 4.06 15.74 -2.79
N GLY A 182 3.84 15.45 -4.08
CA GLY A 182 4.16 14.14 -4.64
C GLY A 182 4.83 14.23 -6.00
N ASN A 183 5.69 13.25 -6.30
CA ASN A 183 6.33 13.08 -7.59
C ASN A 183 6.13 11.66 -8.10
N HIS A 184 5.78 11.50 -9.37
CA HIS A 184 5.74 10.22 -10.05
C HIS A 184 7.05 10.00 -10.80
N VAL A 185 7.63 8.84 -10.62
CA VAL A 185 8.85 8.37 -11.31
C VAL A 185 8.45 7.21 -12.23
N ASP A 186 8.78 7.32 -13.51
CA ASP A 186 8.43 6.33 -14.54
C ASP A 186 9.41 5.13 -14.51
N GLU A 187 9.50 4.50 -13.32
CA GLU A 187 10.30 3.30 -13.07
C GLU A 187 9.46 2.27 -12.34
N VAL A 188 9.68 0.99 -12.62
CA VAL A 188 8.96 -0.10 -11.96
C VAL A 188 9.70 -0.51 -10.68
N LEU A 189 9.01 -0.42 -9.55
CA LEU A 189 9.57 -0.73 -8.25
C LEU A 189 9.23 -2.15 -7.78
N SER A 190 7.97 -2.52 -7.86
CA SER A 190 7.46 -3.75 -7.25
C SER A 190 6.57 -4.56 -8.19
N VAL A 191 6.42 -5.83 -7.85
CA VAL A 191 5.48 -6.76 -8.47
C VAL A 191 4.43 -7.15 -7.45
N MET A 192 3.17 -6.90 -7.77
CA MET A 192 2.01 -7.22 -6.96
C MET A 192 1.27 -8.42 -7.54
N ARG A 193 0.97 -9.42 -6.71
CA ARG A 193 0.17 -10.58 -7.13
C ARG A 193 -1.33 -10.29 -7.08
N ASP A 194 -2.05 -10.86 -8.04
CA ASP A 194 -3.51 -10.84 -8.05
C ASP A 194 -4.08 -11.90 -7.10
N GLY A 195 -4.40 -11.51 -5.89
CA GLY A 195 -4.91 -12.42 -4.85
C GLY A 195 -5.30 -11.71 -3.57
N GLY A 196 -4.88 -10.47 -3.40
CA GLY A 196 -5.16 -9.65 -2.22
C GLY A 196 -6.65 -9.30 -2.06
N ILE A 197 -7.01 -8.81 -0.87
CA ILE A 197 -8.39 -8.43 -0.51
C ILE A 197 -8.95 -7.40 -1.49
N SER A 198 -8.14 -6.42 -1.90
CA SER A 198 -8.53 -5.35 -2.81
C SER A 198 -8.74 -5.80 -4.26
N SER A 199 -8.18 -6.94 -4.66
CA SER A 199 -8.27 -7.47 -6.02
C SER A 199 -9.48 -8.38 -6.25
N ARG A 200 -10.21 -8.75 -5.20
CA ARG A 200 -11.40 -9.61 -5.30
C ARG A 200 -12.46 -9.00 -6.22
N GLN A 201 -13.01 -9.85 -7.12
CA GLN A 201 -13.94 -9.41 -8.16
C GLN A 201 -15.39 -9.89 -7.91
N ASP A 202 -15.65 -10.64 -6.83
CA ASP A 202 -17.03 -11.01 -6.45
C ASP A 202 -17.82 -9.77 -5.99
N TRP A 203 -19.16 -9.82 -6.16
CA TRP A 203 -20.00 -8.65 -5.88
C TRP A 203 -19.99 -8.21 -4.41
N PRO A 204 -20.00 -9.10 -3.40
CA PRO A 204 -19.87 -8.69 -2.01
C PRO A 204 -18.60 -7.88 -1.74
N SER A 205 -17.43 -8.36 -2.22
CA SER A 205 -16.14 -7.67 -2.06
C SER A 205 -16.10 -6.34 -2.79
N LEU A 206 -16.63 -6.27 -4.02
CA LEU A 206 -16.76 -5.02 -4.78
C LEU A 206 -17.66 -4.02 -4.07
N LYS A 207 -18.80 -4.48 -3.53
CA LYS A 207 -19.74 -3.62 -2.80
C LYS A 207 -19.07 -3.03 -1.54
N GLN A 208 -18.33 -3.83 -0.79
CA GLN A 208 -17.59 -3.35 0.38
C GLN A 208 -16.56 -2.29 -0.03
N ARG A 209 -15.72 -2.59 -1.03
CA ARG A 209 -14.73 -1.63 -1.53
C ARG A 209 -15.37 -0.31 -1.95
N PHE A 210 -16.46 -0.33 -2.73
CA PHE A 210 -17.15 0.90 -3.15
C PHE A 210 -17.79 1.65 -1.98
N ALA A 211 -18.26 0.95 -0.94
CA ALA A 211 -18.76 1.62 0.27
C ALA A 211 -17.63 2.36 0.98
N GLU A 212 -16.46 1.74 1.09
CA GLU A 212 -15.28 2.38 1.70
C GLU A 212 -14.73 3.53 0.82
N GLU A 213 -14.61 3.37 -0.51
CA GLU A 213 -14.23 4.46 -1.43
C GLU A 213 -15.20 5.66 -1.31
N LYS A 214 -16.51 5.38 -1.24
CA LYS A 214 -17.53 6.44 -1.00
C LYS A 214 -17.31 7.15 0.33
N ARG A 215 -17.01 6.38 1.37
CA ARG A 215 -16.73 6.92 2.70
C ARG A 215 -15.48 7.82 2.67
N VAL A 216 -14.38 7.39 2.05
CA VAL A 216 -13.17 8.21 1.85
C VAL A 216 -13.50 9.54 1.18
N HIS A 217 -14.31 9.51 0.10
CA HIS A 217 -14.71 10.72 -0.61
C HIS A 217 -15.51 11.71 0.24
N LEU A 218 -16.44 11.21 1.06
CA LEU A 218 -17.35 12.06 1.85
C LEU A 218 -16.70 12.60 3.12
N GLU A 219 -15.91 11.78 3.81
CA GLU A 219 -15.28 12.15 5.08
C GLU A 219 -14.07 13.07 4.88
N ASN A 220 -13.28 12.85 3.84
CA ASN A 220 -12.10 13.65 3.55
C ASN A 220 -12.38 14.96 2.80
N ASN A 221 -13.64 15.33 2.59
CA ASN A 221 -13.96 16.54 1.84
C ASN A 221 -14.83 17.50 2.62
N THR A 222 -14.30 18.69 2.90
CA THR A 222 -15.04 19.78 3.57
C THR A 222 -15.86 20.64 2.63
N SER A 223 -15.59 20.61 1.31
CA SER A 223 -16.31 21.39 0.31
C SER A 223 -17.72 20.83 0.06
N ALA A 224 -18.75 21.62 0.33
CA ALA A 224 -20.13 21.27 0.03
C ALA A 224 -20.34 20.93 -1.47
N PHE A 225 -19.70 21.68 -2.37
CA PHE A 225 -19.72 21.43 -3.81
C PHE A 225 -19.18 20.04 -4.16
N MET A 226 -18.02 19.67 -3.63
CA MET A 226 -17.46 18.34 -3.89
C MET A 226 -18.29 17.21 -3.26
N LYS A 227 -18.93 17.44 -2.12
CA LYS A 227 -19.88 16.46 -1.54
C LYS A 227 -21.07 16.21 -2.45
N ILE A 228 -21.59 17.24 -3.12
CA ILE A 228 -22.65 17.10 -4.13
C ILE A 228 -22.12 16.27 -5.31
N ILE A 229 -20.93 16.60 -5.85
CA ILE A 229 -20.33 15.83 -6.96
C ILE A 229 -20.19 14.35 -6.58
N TYR A 230 -19.68 14.03 -5.40
CA TYR A 230 -19.53 12.64 -4.96
C TYR A 230 -20.89 11.96 -4.75
N THR A 231 -21.87 12.66 -4.24
CA THR A 231 -23.22 12.11 -4.09
C THR A 231 -23.79 11.71 -5.45
N VAL A 232 -23.72 12.60 -6.43
CA VAL A 232 -24.18 12.33 -7.80
C VAL A 232 -23.36 11.19 -8.43
N TYR A 233 -22.03 11.25 -8.32
CA TYR A 233 -21.13 10.21 -8.82
C TYR A 233 -21.53 8.82 -8.29
N TRP A 234 -21.67 8.66 -6.99
CA TRP A 234 -21.98 7.37 -6.37
C TRP A 234 -23.41 6.89 -6.64
N THR A 235 -24.35 7.82 -6.81
CA THR A 235 -25.74 7.50 -7.19
C THR A 235 -25.79 6.86 -8.59
N VAL A 236 -24.95 7.30 -9.51
CA VAL A 236 -24.89 6.76 -10.88
C VAL A 236 -23.93 5.57 -10.98
N TYR A 237 -22.76 5.66 -10.35
CA TYR A 237 -21.68 4.69 -10.51
C TYR A 237 -22.00 3.30 -9.92
N LEU A 238 -22.63 3.24 -8.74
CA LEU A 238 -22.98 1.95 -8.12
C LEU A 238 -23.98 1.13 -8.95
N PRO A 239 -25.12 1.69 -9.41
CA PRO A 239 -26.03 0.96 -10.31
C PRO A 239 -25.36 0.52 -11.61
N TYR A 240 -24.53 1.38 -12.23
CA TYR A 240 -23.76 1.04 -13.42
C TYR A 240 -22.84 -0.17 -13.18
N ARG A 241 -22.09 -0.18 -12.07
CA ARG A 241 -21.19 -1.29 -11.73
C ARG A 241 -21.94 -2.57 -11.43
N LYS A 242 -23.10 -2.50 -10.77
CA LYS A 242 -23.98 -3.65 -10.51
C LYS A 242 -24.50 -4.24 -11.81
N MET A 243 -24.99 -3.40 -12.71
CA MET A 243 -25.43 -3.83 -14.05
C MET A 243 -24.30 -4.50 -14.81
N ARG A 244 -23.12 -3.87 -14.91
CA ARG A 244 -21.96 -4.43 -15.59
C ARG A 244 -21.47 -5.77 -14.97
N PHE A 245 -21.67 -5.96 -13.68
CA PHE A 245 -21.34 -7.21 -13.01
C PHE A 245 -22.32 -8.34 -13.38
N ALA A 246 -23.59 -8.00 -13.51
CA ALA A 246 -24.64 -8.97 -13.87
C ALA A 246 -24.55 -9.48 -15.34
N PHE A 247 -23.86 -8.74 -16.22
CA PHE A 247 -23.64 -9.10 -17.63
C PHE A 247 -22.22 -9.65 -17.92
N LYS A 248 -21.44 -10.00 -16.89
CA LYS A 248 -20.18 -10.74 -16.99
C LYS A 248 -20.40 -12.22 -16.69
#